data_fa8384d69603c71eab42d08dfc0f3e9d
#
_entry.id   fa8384d69603c71eab42d08dfc0f3e9d
#
_cell.length_a   1.000
_cell.length_b   1.000
_cell.length_c   1.000
_cell.angle_alpha   90.00
_cell.angle_beta   90.00
_cell.angle_gamma   90.00
#
_symmetry.space_group_name_H-M   'P 1'
#
loop_
_entity.id
_entity.type
_entity.pdbx_description
1 polymer ?
#
loop_
_entity_poly.entity_id
_entity_poly.type
_entity_poly.pdbx_seq_one_letter_code
_entity_poly.pdbx_strand_id
1 'polypeptide(L)'
;MSTLTEKLPEKRQEIKFLHPLLSDPKKRPFSSPNEMVTFIIGTGDMQETFQIHKQVACQHSEVWDRAFNSAFIEGQTQTYSIEDTNPEAFRLLMQWVYQEKFDHVDSEDFNCCESMDEFFRCIFEYPLLLELWVLADKFLIRRLQNYTMNIMCRKQTVCKIDMLAMHYTYVYNNTAEDSALRRFVVAQSCWSKQKFCWTEDVFSCEMDNYPKEMLMDMVTAIKAQVPETVRERKHSLVGVSLGSFLLAENLSTAS
;
A
#
# COMPACT_ATOMS: atom_id res chain seq x y z
N MET A 1 -40.54 -25.17 27.96
CA MET A 1 -39.48 -25.49 26.98
C MET A 1 -38.81 -24.18 26.59
N SER A 2 -37.74 -23.85 27.32
CA SER A 2 -37.00 -22.58 27.14
C SER A 2 -35.77 -22.88 26.30
N THR A 3 -35.69 -22.31 25.13
CA THR A 3 -34.52 -22.37 24.26
C THR A 3 -33.56 -21.27 24.65
N LEU A 4 -32.48 -21.66 25.31
CA LEU A 4 -31.30 -20.85 25.56
C LEU A 4 -30.52 -20.66 24.24
N THR A 5 -30.57 -19.48 23.67
CA THR A 5 -29.63 -19.03 22.65
C THR A 5 -28.40 -18.47 23.35
N GLU A 6 -27.36 -19.28 23.49
CA GLU A 6 -26.05 -18.85 23.88
C GLU A 6 -25.45 -17.95 22.80
N LYS A 7 -25.33 -16.65 23.12
CA LYS A 7 -24.52 -15.72 22.33
C LYS A 7 -23.04 -15.98 22.64
N LEU A 8 -22.31 -16.53 21.68
CA LEU A 8 -20.85 -16.55 21.68
C LEU A 8 -20.32 -15.12 21.76
N PRO A 9 -19.35 -14.81 22.63
CA PRO A 9 -18.73 -13.49 22.68
C PRO A 9 -17.84 -13.32 21.46
N GLU A 10 -18.17 -12.34 20.61
CA GLU A 10 -17.25 -11.80 19.62
C GLU A 10 -16.00 -11.27 20.35
N LYS A 11 -14.94 -12.06 20.38
CA LYS A 11 -13.60 -11.56 20.72
C LYS A 11 -13.20 -10.58 19.62
N ARG A 12 -13.44 -9.28 19.83
CA ARG A 12 -12.69 -8.23 19.17
C ARG A 12 -11.22 -8.47 19.48
N GLN A 13 -10.49 -9.03 18.54
CA GLN A 13 -9.04 -8.92 18.54
C GLN A 13 -8.74 -7.43 18.34
N GLU A 14 -8.40 -6.74 19.42
CA GLU A 14 -7.72 -5.45 19.34
C GLU A 14 -6.40 -5.69 18.59
N ILE A 15 -6.39 -5.30 17.32
CA ILE A 15 -5.15 -5.16 16.59
C ILE A 15 -4.44 -4.00 17.28
N LYS A 16 -3.57 -4.32 18.22
CA LYS A 16 -2.60 -3.36 18.76
C LYS A 16 -1.73 -2.95 17.59
N PHE A 17 -2.01 -1.75 17.04
CA PHE A 17 -1.10 -1.12 16.12
C PHE A 17 0.23 -0.99 16.87
N LEU A 18 1.18 -1.84 16.52
CA LEU A 18 2.54 -1.77 17.00
C LEU A 18 3.10 -0.44 16.52
N HIS A 19 3.09 0.56 17.39
CA HIS A 19 4.00 1.66 17.27
C HIS A 19 5.39 1.04 17.19
N PRO A 20 6.11 1.12 16.06
CA PRO A 20 7.46 0.61 16.03
C PRO A 20 8.26 1.45 17.02
N LEU A 21 8.69 0.84 18.10
CA LEU A 21 9.78 1.34 18.93
C LEU A 21 11.08 1.28 18.10
N LEU A 22 11.11 2.04 16.99
CA LEU A 22 12.36 2.43 16.39
C LEU A 22 12.89 3.54 17.27
N SER A 23 13.97 3.25 17.99
CA SER A 23 14.74 4.21 18.78
C SER A 23 14.82 5.52 17.97
N ASP A 24 14.29 6.60 18.55
CA ASP A 24 14.43 7.94 18.00
C ASP A 24 15.90 8.14 17.60
N PRO A 25 16.20 8.34 16.30
CA PRO A 25 17.54 8.76 15.93
C PRO A 25 17.74 10.04 16.72
N LYS A 26 18.70 10.05 17.64
CA LYS A 26 19.00 11.20 18.51
C LYS A 26 18.90 12.43 17.63
N LYS A 27 17.87 13.27 17.82
CA LYS A 27 17.68 14.52 17.06
C LYS A 27 18.97 15.30 17.26
N ARG A 28 19.81 15.35 16.23
CA ARG A 28 21.06 16.11 16.28
C ARG A 28 20.68 17.57 16.43
N PRO A 29 21.37 18.34 17.26
CA PRO A 29 21.10 19.76 17.36
C PRO A 29 21.19 20.41 15.98
N PHE A 30 20.30 21.35 15.71
CA PHE A 30 20.23 22.03 14.43
C PHE A 30 21.47 22.95 14.29
N SER A 31 22.50 22.46 13.59
CA SER A 31 23.82 23.12 13.54
C SER A 31 24.03 24.01 12.33
N SER A 32 23.28 23.76 11.23
CA SER A 32 23.45 24.51 9.96
C SER A 32 22.08 25.00 9.45
N PRO A 33 21.47 25.99 10.13
CA PRO A 33 20.10 26.43 9.83
C PRO A 33 19.96 27.16 8.49
N ASN A 34 21.07 27.58 7.86
CA ASN A 34 21.03 28.31 6.60
C ASN A 34 21.41 27.44 5.39
N GLU A 35 21.81 26.21 5.60
CA GLU A 35 22.12 25.28 4.50
C GLU A 35 20.86 24.62 3.98
N MET A 36 20.48 24.99 2.75
CA MET A 36 19.31 24.46 2.06
C MET A 36 19.74 23.59 0.89
N VAL A 37 18.92 22.57 0.59
CA VAL A 37 18.99 21.80 -0.66
C VAL A 37 17.70 21.98 -1.43
N THR A 38 17.82 21.96 -2.76
CA THR A 38 16.71 22.20 -3.68
C THR A 38 16.29 20.89 -4.33
N PHE A 39 15.00 20.63 -4.37
CA PHE A 39 14.40 19.53 -5.10
C PHE A 39 13.55 20.08 -6.24
N ILE A 40 13.76 19.58 -7.46
CA ILE A 40 12.98 19.90 -8.64
C ILE A 40 12.13 18.66 -8.96
N ILE A 41 10.83 18.77 -8.79
CA ILE A 41 9.91 17.64 -8.83
C ILE A 41 8.93 17.78 -10.00
N GLY A 42 8.77 16.71 -10.79
CA GLY A 42 7.90 16.70 -11.95
C GLY A 42 8.52 17.33 -13.19
N THR A 43 7.74 17.47 -14.24
CA THR A 43 8.17 18.00 -15.54
C THR A 43 7.16 18.98 -16.13
N GLY A 44 7.61 19.87 -17.02
CA GLY A 44 6.76 20.80 -17.75
C GLY A 44 5.95 21.73 -16.80
N ASP A 45 4.68 21.90 -17.13
CA ASP A 45 3.78 22.78 -16.36
C ASP A 45 3.47 22.28 -14.94
N MET A 46 3.75 21.01 -14.67
CA MET A 46 3.56 20.40 -13.34
C MET A 46 4.83 20.40 -12.51
N GLN A 47 5.92 21.00 -12.99
CA GLN A 47 7.18 21.05 -12.26
C GLN A 47 7.10 22.03 -11.11
N GLU A 48 7.49 21.57 -9.91
CA GLU A 48 7.60 22.41 -8.72
C GLU A 48 8.98 22.32 -8.09
N THR A 49 9.36 23.39 -7.40
CA THR A 49 10.64 23.49 -6.69
C THR A 49 10.39 23.58 -5.19
N PHE A 50 11.08 22.70 -4.44
CA PHE A 50 11.03 22.64 -2.99
C PHE A 50 12.39 22.88 -2.38
N GLN A 51 12.43 23.49 -1.22
CA GLN A 51 13.65 23.68 -0.44
C GLN A 51 13.52 23.05 0.93
N ILE A 52 14.48 22.22 1.30
CA ILE A 52 14.56 21.54 2.59
C ILE A 52 15.92 21.88 3.22
N HIS A 53 15.98 22.04 4.53
CA HIS A 53 17.26 22.18 5.22
C HIS A 53 18.11 20.93 4.96
N LYS A 54 19.33 21.12 4.48
CA LYS A 54 20.25 20.01 4.14
C LYS A 54 20.38 19.02 5.29
N GLN A 55 20.55 19.53 6.52
CA GLN A 55 20.65 18.71 7.70
C GLN A 55 19.41 17.83 7.92
N VAL A 56 18.21 18.37 7.70
CA VAL A 56 16.94 17.60 7.81
C VAL A 56 16.87 16.54 6.73
N ALA A 57 17.12 16.88 5.48
CA ALA A 57 17.13 15.94 4.37
C ALA A 57 18.10 14.78 4.64
N CYS A 58 19.36 15.07 4.97
CA CYS A 58 20.39 14.08 5.22
C CYS A 58 20.14 13.21 6.47
N GLN A 59 19.43 13.73 7.49
CA GLN A 59 19.04 12.93 8.65
C GLN A 59 17.99 11.87 8.35
N HIS A 60 17.11 12.13 7.40
CA HIS A 60 16.01 11.21 7.06
C HIS A 60 16.35 10.22 5.96
N SER A 61 17.28 10.55 5.05
CA SER A 61 17.63 9.75 3.88
C SER A 61 19.13 9.59 3.69
N GLU A 62 19.59 8.34 3.75
CA GLU A 62 20.99 8.02 3.40
C GLU A 62 21.29 8.31 1.91
N VAL A 63 20.30 8.24 1.04
CA VAL A 63 20.44 8.56 -0.39
C VAL A 63 20.74 10.04 -0.55
N TRP A 64 19.97 10.89 0.12
CA TRP A 64 20.19 12.34 0.09
C TRP A 64 21.51 12.74 0.79
N ASP A 65 21.83 12.08 1.91
CA ASP A 65 23.11 12.33 2.58
C ASP A 65 24.29 12.06 1.65
N ARG A 66 24.28 10.93 0.96
CA ARG A 66 25.31 10.58 -0.02
C ARG A 66 25.31 11.53 -1.23
N ALA A 67 24.13 11.88 -1.77
CA ALA A 67 24.02 12.74 -2.93
C ALA A 67 24.57 14.14 -2.64
N PHE A 68 24.10 14.81 -1.58
CA PHE A 68 24.45 16.20 -1.28
C PHE A 68 25.84 16.38 -0.67
N ASN A 69 26.47 15.33 -0.16
CA ASN A 69 27.82 15.36 0.37
C ASN A 69 28.86 14.71 -0.54
N SER A 70 28.50 14.40 -1.79
CA SER A 70 29.38 13.81 -2.80
C SER A 70 30.02 14.85 -3.72
N ALA A 71 30.94 14.38 -4.57
CA ALA A 71 31.49 15.15 -5.67
C ALA A 71 30.59 15.13 -6.94
N PHE A 72 29.46 14.45 -6.92
CA PHE A 72 28.50 14.42 -8.03
C PHE A 72 27.79 15.75 -8.19
N ILE A 73 27.01 15.87 -9.26
CA ILE A 73 26.35 17.13 -9.62
C ILE A 73 25.40 17.61 -8.50
N GLU A 74 24.74 16.70 -7.83
CA GLU A 74 23.84 17.02 -6.71
C GLU A 74 24.61 17.62 -5.52
N GLY A 75 25.81 17.11 -5.24
CA GLY A 75 26.69 17.65 -4.19
C GLY A 75 27.27 19.00 -4.56
N GLN A 76 27.54 19.25 -5.86
CA GLN A 76 28.09 20.52 -6.34
C GLN A 76 27.02 21.62 -6.42
N THR A 77 25.82 21.27 -6.92
CA THR A 77 24.71 22.22 -7.13
C THR A 77 23.74 22.31 -5.95
N GLN A 78 23.85 21.39 -5.00
CA GLN A 78 22.88 21.19 -3.91
C GLN A 78 21.44 21.10 -4.42
N THR A 79 21.27 20.46 -5.61
CA THR A 79 19.98 20.31 -6.29
C THR A 79 19.79 18.85 -6.71
N TYR A 80 18.59 18.33 -6.46
CA TYR A 80 18.17 16.98 -6.82
C TYR A 80 16.91 17.04 -7.66
N SER A 81 16.92 16.46 -8.86
CA SER A 81 15.78 16.46 -9.78
C SER A 81 15.09 15.07 -9.83
N ILE A 82 13.77 15.06 -9.79
CA ILE A 82 12.93 13.86 -9.87
C ILE A 82 11.78 14.14 -10.83
N GLU A 83 11.89 13.63 -12.05
CA GLU A 83 10.95 13.93 -13.12
C GLU A 83 9.67 13.09 -13.05
N ASP A 84 9.76 11.87 -12.51
CA ASP A 84 8.72 10.83 -12.48
C ASP A 84 7.88 10.84 -11.18
N THR A 85 7.82 11.96 -10.50
CA THR A 85 7.14 12.08 -9.20
C THR A 85 6.14 13.23 -9.22
N ASN A 86 4.96 12.99 -8.65
CA ASN A 86 3.95 14.01 -8.44
C ASN A 86 4.40 15.00 -7.34
N PRO A 87 4.40 16.31 -7.58
CA PRO A 87 4.75 17.32 -6.58
C PRO A 87 3.94 17.22 -5.28
N GLU A 88 2.66 16.82 -5.34
CA GLU A 88 1.84 16.64 -4.14
C GLU A 88 2.34 15.49 -3.24
N ALA A 89 2.81 14.38 -3.82
CA ALA A 89 3.42 13.29 -3.06
C ALA A 89 4.72 13.75 -2.39
N PHE A 90 5.53 14.56 -3.10
CA PHE A 90 6.72 15.15 -2.51
C PHE A 90 6.41 16.18 -1.42
N ARG A 91 5.32 16.93 -1.55
CA ARG A 91 4.84 17.87 -0.52
C ARG A 91 4.50 17.14 0.78
N LEU A 92 3.84 15.97 0.70
CA LEU A 92 3.59 15.11 1.86
C LEU A 92 4.90 14.60 2.47
N LEU A 93 5.86 14.17 1.64
CA LEU A 93 7.18 13.77 2.13
C LEU A 93 7.87 14.92 2.86
N MET A 94 7.86 16.13 2.29
CA MET A 94 8.44 17.32 2.91
C MET A 94 7.77 17.63 4.25
N GLN A 95 6.44 17.56 4.33
CA GLN A 95 5.72 17.75 5.59
C GLN A 95 6.19 16.72 6.63
N TRP A 96 6.30 15.44 6.22
CA TRP A 96 6.70 14.38 7.13
C TRP A 96 8.14 14.53 7.64
N VAL A 97 9.10 14.95 6.83
CA VAL A 97 10.50 15.11 7.32
C VAL A 97 10.65 16.21 8.36
N TYR A 98 9.71 17.15 8.42
CA TYR A 98 9.70 18.21 9.43
C TYR A 98 8.86 17.86 10.67
N GLN A 99 7.72 17.21 10.48
CA GLN A 99 6.72 17.04 11.53
C GLN A 99 6.56 15.57 11.99
N GLU A 100 7.04 14.62 11.19
CA GLU A 100 6.85 13.16 11.36
C GLU A 100 5.36 12.75 11.41
N LYS A 101 4.48 13.58 10.88
CA LYS A 101 3.02 13.37 10.81
C LYS A 101 2.40 14.14 9.64
N PHE A 102 1.14 13.81 9.31
CA PHE A 102 0.32 14.56 8.37
C PHE A 102 -0.87 15.19 9.09
N ASP A 103 -1.12 16.46 8.88
CA ASP A 103 -2.14 17.23 9.61
C ASP A 103 -3.57 16.75 9.38
N HIS A 104 -3.86 16.15 8.22
CA HIS A 104 -5.20 15.72 7.83
C HIS A 104 -5.52 14.24 8.07
N VAL A 105 -4.52 13.41 8.34
CA VAL A 105 -4.64 11.96 8.37
C VAL A 105 -4.51 11.39 9.79
N ASP A 106 -3.93 12.18 10.70
CA ASP A 106 -3.64 11.75 12.08
C ASP A 106 -4.69 12.17 13.10
N SER A 107 -5.84 12.74 12.68
CA SER A 107 -6.90 13.04 13.64
C SER A 107 -7.34 11.72 14.31
N GLU A 108 -7.25 11.66 15.63
CA GLU A 108 -7.71 10.51 16.43
C GLU A 108 -9.22 10.25 16.23
N ASP A 109 -9.95 11.27 15.80
CA ASP A 109 -11.35 11.23 15.39
C ASP A 109 -11.49 10.76 13.92
N PHE A 110 -11.06 9.54 13.65
CA PHE A 110 -11.19 8.92 12.32
C PHE A 110 -12.64 8.47 12.05
N ASN A 111 -13.57 9.41 12.09
CA ASN A 111 -14.92 9.25 11.53
C ASN A 111 -14.90 9.67 10.04
N CYS A 112 -13.93 9.20 9.29
CA CYS A 112 -13.63 9.69 7.95
C CYS A 112 -14.68 9.34 6.88
N CYS A 113 -15.81 8.75 7.21
CA CYS A 113 -16.82 8.32 6.23
C CYS A 113 -18.25 8.63 6.68
N GLU A 114 -18.46 9.69 7.46
CA GLU A 114 -19.80 10.13 7.81
C GLU A 114 -20.49 10.88 6.67
N SER A 115 -19.71 11.42 5.72
CA SER A 115 -20.23 12.10 4.52
C SER A 115 -19.68 11.49 3.24
N MET A 116 -20.42 11.67 2.13
CA MET A 116 -19.97 11.25 0.79
C MET A 116 -18.67 11.96 0.36
N ASP A 117 -18.51 13.22 0.75
CA ASP A 117 -17.33 14.02 0.41
C ASP A 117 -16.06 13.45 1.09
N GLU A 118 -16.19 13.03 2.35
CA GLU A 118 -15.11 12.38 3.09
C GLU A 118 -14.78 11.00 2.51
N PHE A 119 -15.79 10.25 2.10
CA PHE A 119 -15.62 8.97 1.43
C PHE A 119 -14.80 9.12 0.14
N PHE A 120 -15.19 10.06 -0.74
CA PHE A 120 -14.45 10.32 -1.97
C PHE A 120 -13.03 10.82 -1.68
N ARG A 121 -12.86 11.73 -0.71
CA ARG A 121 -11.53 12.18 -0.29
C ARG A 121 -10.64 11.01 0.10
N CYS A 122 -11.14 10.08 0.91
CA CYS A 122 -10.40 8.88 1.30
C CYS A 122 -9.96 8.02 0.11
N ILE A 123 -10.80 7.90 -0.92
CA ILE A 123 -10.45 7.17 -2.16
C ILE A 123 -9.37 7.93 -2.94
N PHE A 124 -9.52 9.23 -3.13
CA PHE A 124 -8.59 10.04 -3.93
C PHE A 124 -7.24 10.27 -3.25
N GLU A 125 -7.10 10.01 -1.96
CA GLU A 125 -5.81 10.03 -1.27
C GLU A 125 -4.94 8.79 -1.53
N TYR A 126 -5.52 7.66 -1.95
CA TYR A 126 -4.73 6.44 -2.19
C TYR A 126 -3.61 6.63 -3.22
N PRO A 127 -3.82 7.22 -4.39
CA PRO A 127 -2.74 7.44 -5.36
C PRO A 127 -1.55 8.18 -4.76
N LEU A 128 -1.80 9.24 -3.98
CA LEU A 128 -0.75 10.02 -3.33
C LEU A 128 -0.01 9.22 -2.26
N LEU A 129 -0.72 8.40 -1.49
CA LEU A 129 -0.10 7.52 -0.49
C LEU A 129 0.76 6.43 -1.14
N LEU A 130 0.35 5.91 -2.30
CA LEU A 130 1.13 4.95 -3.06
C LEU A 130 2.42 5.57 -3.59
N GLU A 131 2.32 6.74 -4.22
CA GLU A 131 3.48 7.48 -4.70
C GLU A 131 4.42 7.86 -3.57
N LEU A 132 3.87 8.31 -2.44
CA LEU A 132 4.65 8.62 -1.24
C LEU A 132 5.37 7.39 -0.69
N TRP A 133 4.72 6.22 -0.68
CA TRP A 133 5.36 4.98 -0.24
C TRP A 133 6.51 4.58 -1.17
N VAL A 134 6.31 4.66 -2.49
CA VAL A 134 7.34 4.38 -3.51
C VAL A 134 8.49 5.39 -3.39
N LEU A 135 8.17 6.66 -3.19
CA LEU A 135 9.17 7.71 -3.02
C LEU A 135 10.01 7.49 -1.75
N ALA A 136 9.36 7.07 -0.66
CA ALA A 136 10.03 6.72 0.58
C ALA A 136 10.94 5.47 0.42
N ASP A 137 10.56 4.52 -0.43
CA ASP A 137 11.40 3.37 -0.80
C ASP A 137 12.63 3.82 -1.59
N LYS A 138 12.44 4.64 -2.63
CA LYS A 138 13.50 5.22 -3.47
C LYS A 138 14.58 5.94 -2.64
N PHE A 139 14.17 6.63 -1.58
CA PHE A 139 15.06 7.38 -0.69
C PHE A 139 15.44 6.66 0.60
N LEU A 140 15.09 5.39 0.73
CA LEU A 140 15.37 4.54 1.91
C LEU A 140 14.85 5.13 3.23
N ILE A 141 13.74 5.85 3.20
CA ILE A 141 13.09 6.44 4.38
C ILE A 141 12.10 5.43 4.98
N ARG A 142 12.61 4.36 5.59
CA ARG A 142 11.81 3.23 6.11
C ARG A 142 10.73 3.68 7.12
N ARG A 143 11.00 4.70 7.92
CA ARG A 143 10.01 5.23 8.87
C ARG A 143 8.81 5.82 8.14
N LEU A 144 9.01 6.54 7.03
CA LEU A 144 7.95 7.08 6.21
C LEU A 144 7.18 5.98 5.48
N GLN A 145 7.88 4.96 4.93
CA GLN A 145 7.20 3.78 4.35
C GLN A 145 6.24 3.12 5.36
N ASN A 146 6.72 2.85 6.57
CA ASN A 146 5.91 2.24 7.63
C ASN A 146 4.76 3.15 8.05
N TYR A 147 4.99 4.45 8.15
CA TYR A 147 3.98 5.43 8.49
C TYR A 147 2.85 5.46 7.43
N THR A 148 3.23 5.55 6.15
CA THR A 148 2.29 5.54 5.02
C THR A 148 1.51 4.22 4.95
N MET A 149 2.17 3.08 5.19
CA MET A 149 1.51 1.77 5.27
C MET A 149 0.47 1.72 6.38
N ASN A 150 0.79 2.25 7.56
CA ASN A 150 -0.17 2.33 8.68
C ASN A 150 -1.42 3.15 8.30
N ILE A 151 -1.25 4.25 7.57
CA ILE A 151 -2.38 5.05 7.08
C ILE A 151 -3.26 4.22 6.15
N MET A 152 -2.67 3.54 5.16
CA MET A 152 -3.41 2.68 4.23
C MET A 152 -4.14 1.55 4.95
N CYS A 153 -3.50 0.90 5.93
CA CYS A 153 -4.15 -0.12 6.77
C CYS A 153 -5.31 0.44 7.58
N ARG A 154 -5.17 1.66 8.14
CA ARG A 154 -6.26 2.33 8.87
C ARG A 154 -7.43 2.67 7.94
N LYS A 155 -7.18 3.18 6.73
CA LYS A 155 -8.23 3.42 5.74
C LYS A 155 -9.03 2.15 5.45
N GLN A 156 -8.37 1.02 5.29
CA GLN A 156 -9.03 -0.26 5.08
C GLN A 156 -9.81 -0.74 6.33
N THR A 157 -9.21 -0.67 7.51
CA THR A 157 -9.80 -1.26 8.72
C THR A 157 -10.88 -0.38 9.34
N VAL A 158 -10.72 0.93 9.35
CA VAL A 158 -11.62 1.90 9.98
C VAL A 158 -12.64 2.41 8.96
N CYS A 159 -12.18 2.99 7.86
CA CYS A 159 -13.05 3.58 6.83
C CYS A 159 -13.71 2.52 5.94
N LYS A 160 -13.23 1.27 5.97
CA LYS A 160 -13.70 0.17 5.09
C LYS A 160 -13.54 0.51 3.60
N ILE A 161 -12.52 1.26 3.27
CA ILE A 161 -12.20 1.65 1.89
C ILE A 161 -11.00 0.87 1.43
N ASP A 162 -11.17 0.12 0.35
CA ASP A 162 -10.11 -0.58 -0.34
C ASP A 162 -9.52 0.30 -1.45
N MET A 163 -8.27 0.04 -1.77
CA MET A 163 -7.62 0.61 -2.93
C MET A 163 -8.29 0.09 -4.20
N LEU A 164 -8.53 0.96 -5.16
CA LEU A 164 -9.10 0.59 -6.45
C LEU A 164 -8.10 -0.22 -7.29
N ALA A 165 -8.58 -1.22 -8.01
CA ALA A 165 -7.75 -2.10 -8.82
C ALA A 165 -6.94 -1.37 -9.90
N MET A 166 -7.43 -0.23 -10.40
CA MET A 166 -6.71 0.62 -11.34
C MET A 166 -5.30 1.05 -10.87
N HIS A 167 -5.01 0.97 -9.56
CA HIS A 167 -3.71 1.32 -9.01
C HIS A 167 -2.74 0.13 -8.90
N TYR A 168 -3.20 -1.11 -9.10
CA TYR A 168 -2.36 -2.29 -8.93
C TYR A 168 -1.21 -2.33 -9.93
N THR A 169 -1.45 -1.93 -11.17
CA THR A 169 -0.40 -1.82 -12.19
C THR A 169 0.70 -0.83 -11.76
N TYR A 170 0.33 0.32 -11.19
CA TYR A 170 1.30 1.27 -10.64
C TYR A 170 2.15 0.63 -9.54
N VAL A 171 1.53 -0.07 -8.59
CA VAL A 171 2.25 -0.75 -7.51
C VAL A 171 3.27 -1.75 -8.08
N TYR A 172 2.86 -2.60 -9.02
CA TYR A 172 3.72 -3.63 -9.57
C TYR A 172 4.84 -3.10 -10.46
N ASN A 173 4.62 -1.98 -11.14
CA ASN A 173 5.65 -1.34 -11.97
C ASN A 173 6.70 -0.57 -11.14
N ASN A 174 6.35 -0.14 -9.93
CA ASN A 174 7.19 0.74 -9.13
C ASN A 174 7.73 0.11 -7.84
N THR A 175 7.56 -1.21 -7.66
CA THR A 175 8.06 -1.90 -6.47
C THR A 175 8.76 -3.20 -6.82
N ALA A 176 9.74 -3.59 -6.00
CA ALA A 176 10.42 -4.88 -6.13
C ALA A 176 9.50 -6.05 -5.77
N GLU A 177 9.88 -7.25 -6.23
CA GLU A 177 9.29 -8.50 -5.76
C GLU A 177 9.34 -8.57 -4.23
N ASP A 178 8.34 -9.19 -3.61
CA ASP A 178 8.20 -9.32 -2.15
C ASP A 178 8.14 -7.99 -1.37
N SER A 179 7.93 -6.85 -2.03
CA SER A 179 7.76 -5.58 -1.32
C SER A 179 6.54 -5.61 -0.38
N ALA A 180 6.61 -4.85 0.71
CA ALA A 180 5.50 -4.75 1.65
C ALA A 180 4.22 -4.23 0.98
N LEU A 181 4.36 -3.34 -0.01
CA LEU A 181 3.23 -2.79 -0.74
C LEU A 181 2.54 -3.82 -1.64
N ARG A 182 3.30 -4.70 -2.35
CA ARG A 182 2.72 -5.82 -3.11
C ARG A 182 1.98 -6.78 -2.18
N ARG A 183 2.57 -7.16 -1.04
CA ARG A 183 1.89 -8.00 -0.06
C ARG A 183 0.60 -7.39 0.48
N PHE A 184 0.59 -6.06 0.69
CA PHE A 184 -0.60 -5.34 1.14
C PHE A 184 -1.73 -5.40 0.11
N VAL A 185 -1.48 -5.08 -1.17
CA VAL A 185 -2.52 -5.10 -2.20
C VAL A 185 -3.01 -6.52 -2.49
N VAL A 186 -2.13 -7.52 -2.44
CA VAL A 186 -2.54 -8.94 -2.54
C VAL A 186 -3.43 -9.35 -1.38
N ALA A 187 -3.06 -9.01 -0.15
CA ALA A 187 -3.87 -9.31 1.03
C ALA A 187 -5.24 -8.62 0.96
N GLN A 188 -5.29 -7.37 0.53
CA GLN A 188 -6.51 -6.62 0.32
C GLN A 188 -7.39 -7.33 -0.72
N SER A 189 -6.86 -7.67 -1.88
CA SER A 189 -7.61 -8.32 -2.96
C SER A 189 -8.10 -9.72 -2.58
N CYS A 190 -7.32 -10.49 -1.81
CA CYS A 190 -7.70 -11.85 -1.41
C CYS A 190 -8.68 -11.89 -0.23
N TRP A 191 -8.62 -10.92 0.70
CA TRP A 191 -9.27 -11.05 2.01
C TRP A 191 -10.21 -9.90 2.36
N SER A 192 -10.36 -8.89 1.51
CA SER A 192 -11.32 -7.82 1.76
C SER A 192 -12.73 -8.36 1.81
N LYS A 193 -13.50 -7.90 2.82
CA LYS A 193 -14.92 -8.21 2.95
C LYS A 193 -15.81 -7.28 2.12
N GLN A 194 -15.23 -6.32 1.43
CA GLN A 194 -16.01 -5.41 0.60
C GLN A 194 -16.58 -6.17 -0.59
N LYS A 195 -17.90 -6.15 -0.71
CA LYS A 195 -18.65 -6.86 -1.75
C LYS A 195 -18.35 -6.35 -3.17
N PHE A 196 -17.67 -5.21 -3.30
CA PHE A 196 -17.35 -4.63 -4.59
C PHE A 196 -16.29 -5.41 -5.37
N CYS A 197 -15.41 -6.18 -4.70
CA CYS A 197 -14.31 -6.88 -5.36
C CYS A 197 -14.64 -8.30 -5.85
N TRP A 198 -15.79 -8.87 -5.46
CA TRP A 198 -16.09 -10.30 -5.69
C TRP A 198 -17.45 -10.57 -6.31
N THR A 199 -18.17 -9.58 -6.80
CA THR A 199 -19.27 -9.85 -7.74
C THR A 199 -18.66 -10.19 -9.09
N GLU A 200 -19.11 -11.24 -9.75
CA GLU A 200 -18.60 -11.69 -11.04
C GLU A 200 -18.50 -10.55 -12.05
N ASP A 201 -19.43 -9.60 -12.01
CA ASP A 201 -19.49 -8.45 -12.90
C ASP A 201 -18.34 -7.46 -12.65
N VAL A 202 -18.01 -7.15 -11.40
CA VAL A 202 -16.94 -6.17 -11.07
C VAL A 202 -15.56 -6.80 -11.30
N PHE A 203 -15.36 -8.05 -10.90
CA PHE A 203 -14.11 -8.76 -11.16
C PHE A 203 -13.83 -8.88 -12.67
N SER A 204 -14.85 -9.19 -13.45
CA SER A 204 -14.74 -9.27 -14.91
C SER A 204 -14.39 -7.93 -15.56
N CYS A 205 -14.97 -6.82 -15.09
CA CYS A 205 -14.70 -5.48 -15.62
C CYS A 205 -13.32 -4.94 -15.21
N GLU A 206 -12.74 -5.43 -14.12
CA GLU A 206 -11.48 -4.93 -13.57
C GLU A 206 -10.27 -5.83 -13.85
N MET A 207 -10.47 -6.99 -14.50
CA MET A 207 -9.40 -7.98 -14.76
C MET A 207 -8.19 -7.38 -15.47
N ASP A 208 -8.40 -6.43 -16.37
CA ASP A 208 -7.32 -5.75 -17.10
C ASP A 208 -6.43 -4.90 -16.20
N ASN A 209 -6.91 -4.57 -15.00
CA ASN A 209 -6.14 -3.81 -14.00
C ASN A 209 -5.25 -4.69 -13.10
N TYR A 210 -5.40 -6.03 -13.21
CA TYR A 210 -4.60 -6.96 -12.42
C TYR A 210 -3.34 -7.39 -13.17
N PRO A 211 -2.14 -6.96 -12.74
CA PRO A 211 -0.90 -7.44 -13.32
C PRO A 211 -0.80 -8.97 -13.21
N LYS A 212 -0.20 -9.59 -14.23
CA LYS A 212 -0.01 -11.05 -14.24
C LYS A 212 0.75 -11.54 -13.02
N GLU A 213 1.76 -10.81 -12.61
CA GLU A 213 2.57 -11.08 -11.42
C GLU A 213 1.71 -11.05 -10.15
N MET A 214 0.78 -10.09 -10.05
CA MET A 214 -0.15 -10.01 -8.94
C MET A 214 -1.07 -11.22 -8.85
N LEU A 215 -1.58 -11.70 -9.99
CA LEU A 215 -2.41 -12.91 -10.02
C LEU A 215 -1.63 -14.14 -9.52
N MET A 216 -0.34 -14.24 -9.85
CA MET A 216 0.53 -15.30 -9.33
C MET A 216 0.76 -15.18 -7.83
N ASP A 217 0.97 -13.96 -7.34
CA ASP A 217 1.12 -13.69 -5.90
C ASP A 217 -0.17 -14.02 -5.13
N MET A 218 -1.34 -13.68 -5.69
CA MET A 218 -2.65 -14.02 -5.11
C MET A 218 -2.84 -15.53 -5.02
N VAL A 219 -2.55 -16.28 -6.10
CA VAL A 219 -2.62 -17.76 -6.08
C VAL A 219 -1.69 -18.33 -5.02
N THR A 220 -0.50 -17.78 -4.88
CA THR A 220 0.48 -18.20 -3.87
C THR A 220 -0.02 -17.93 -2.46
N ALA A 221 -0.57 -16.73 -2.21
CA ALA A 221 -1.15 -16.34 -0.93
C ALA A 221 -2.33 -17.24 -0.54
N ILE A 222 -3.23 -17.51 -1.47
CA ILE A 222 -4.38 -18.40 -1.25
C ILE A 222 -3.92 -19.82 -0.95
N LYS A 223 -2.97 -20.36 -1.73
CA LYS A 223 -2.40 -21.70 -1.49
C LYS A 223 -1.73 -21.81 -0.12
N ALA A 224 -1.10 -20.74 0.36
CA ALA A 224 -0.48 -20.74 1.68
C ALA A 224 -1.50 -20.91 2.82
N GLN A 225 -2.76 -20.51 2.61
CA GLN A 225 -3.84 -20.66 3.59
C GLN A 225 -4.51 -22.05 3.56
N VAL A 226 -4.22 -22.89 2.56
CA VAL A 226 -4.79 -24.25 2.49
C VAL A 226 -4.13 -25.10 3.59
N PRO A 227 -4.93 -25.70 4.51
CA PRO A 227 -4.39 -26.54 5.58
C PRO A 227 -3.54 -27.70 5.04
N GLU A 228 -2.49 -28.05 5.74
CA GLU A 228 -1.56 -29.13 5.33
C GLU A 228 -2.29 -30.46 5.19
N THR A 229 -3.26 -30.75 6.05
CA THR A 229 -4.13 -31.93 5.97
C THR A 229 -4.88 -32.05 4.64
N VAL A 230 -5.14 -30.94 3.95
CA VAL A 230 -5.72 -30.91 2.61
C VAL A 230 -4.66 -31.10 1.55
N ARG A 231 -3.45 -30.57 1.76
CA ARG A 231 -2.30 -30.71 0.83
C ARG A 231 -1.76 -32.15 0.80
N GLU A 232 -1.79 -32.85 1.93
CA GLU A 232 -1.29 -34.22 2.07
C GLU A 232 -2.20 -35.27 1.43
N ARG A 233 -3.44 -34.93 1.06
CA ARG A 233 -4.31 -35.83 0.29
C ARG A 233 -3.78 -35.96 -1.13
N LYS A 234 -2.69 -36.70 -1.25
CA LYS A 234 -2.04 -37.00 -2.52
C LYS A 234 -3.07 -37.59 -3.50
N HIS A 235 -3.17 -36.97 -4.68
CA HIS A 235 -3.94 -37.46 -5.82
C HIS A 235 -5.48 -37.41 -5.71
N SER A 236 -6.06 -36.71 -4.76
CA SER A 236 -7.51 -36.51 -4.77
C SER A 236 -7.89 -35.07 -5.10
N LEU A 237 -8.81 -34.91 -6.04
CA LEU A 237 -9.45 -33.62 -6.33
C LEU A 237 -10.49 -33.37 -5.22
N VAL A 238 -10.02 -32.77 -4.11
CA VAL A 238 -10.84 -32.57 -2.91
C VAL A 238 -12.03 -31.67 -3.23
N GLY A 239 -13.21 -32.20 -3.04
CA GLY A 239 -14.46 -31.44 -3.20
C GLY A 239 -14.98 -31.31 -4.64
N VAL A 240 -14.28 -31.90 -5.61
CA VAL A 240 -14.70 -31.87 -7.01
C VAL A 240 -15.12 -33.29 -7.45
N SER A 241 -16.34 -33.44 -7.95
CA SER A 241 -16.82 -34.69 -8.54
C SER A 241 -16.14 -34.91 -9.88
N LEU A 242 -15.75 -36.18 -10.17
CA LEU A 242 -15.22 -36.54 -11.49
C LEU A 242 -16.17 -36.15 -12.62
N GLY A 243 -17.49 -36.24 -12.38
CA GLY A 243 -18.52 -35.85 -13.33
C GLY A 243 -18.42 -34.38 -13.80
N SER A 244 -17.80 -33.50 -13.02
CA SER A 244 -17.57 -32.09 -13.39
C SER A 244 -16.57 -31.93 -14.55
N PHE A 245 -15.79 -32.96 -14.86
CA PHE A 245 -14.80 -32.95 -15.95
C PHE A 245 -15.21 -33.79 -17.15
N LEU A 246 -16.34 -34.49 -17.07
CA LEU A 246 -16.81 -35.33 -18.16
C LEU A 246 -17.72 -34.50 -19.09
N LEU A 247 -17.43 -34.56 -20.37
CA LEU A 247 -18.34 -34.03 -21.40
C LEU A 247 -19.59 -34.88 -21.45
N ALA A 248 -20.75 -34.25 -21.63
CA ALA A 248 -21.98 -34.96 -21.84
C ALA A 248 -21.85 -35.76 -23.17
N GLU A 249 -21.85 -37.08 -23.06
CA GLU A 249 -21.95 -37.95 -24.25
C GLU A 249 -23.36 -37.80 -24.81
N ASN A 250 -23.49 -37.31 -26.05
CA ASN A 250 -24.72 -37.37 -26.79
C ASN A 250 -24.98 -38.86 -27.10
N LEU A 251 -25.77 -39.51 -26.27
CA LEU A 251 -26.37 -40.81 -26.63
C LEU A 251 -27.28 -40.53 -27.81
N SER A 252 -26.76 -40.73 -29.03
CA SER A 252 -27.58 -40.83 -30.22
C SER A 252 -28.43 -42.08 -30.02
N THR A 253 -29.71 -41.89 -29.67
CA THR A 253 -30.74 -42.93 -29.77
C THR A 253 -30.84 -43.30 -31.23
N ALA A 254 -30.15 -44.35 -31.62
CA ALA A 254 -30.42 -45.06 -32.86
C ALA A 254 -31.76 -45.75 -32.67
N SER A 255 -32.79 -45.28 -33.36
CA SER A 255 -34.07 -45.91 -33.55
C SER A 255 -33.99 -46.95 -34.67
#